data_a7d88d0a5f2bd529dc468bd252c9832d
#
_entry.id   a7d88d0a5f2bd529dc468bd252c9832d
#
_cell.length_a   1.000
_cell.length_b   1.000
_cell.length_c   1.000
_cell.angle_alpha   90.00
_cell.angle_beta   90.00
_cell.angle_gamma   90.00
#
_symmetry.space_group_name_H-M   'P 1'
#
loop_
_entity.id
_entity.type
_entity.pdbx_description
1 polymer ?
#
loop_
_entity_poly.entity_id
_entity_poly.type
_entity_poly.pdbx_seq_one_letter_code
_entity_poly.pdbx_strand_id
1 'polypeptide(L)'
;MSLLGAAAAGWGLVEAGRPRLRELELAVPGLPPELDGLRIVHLSDFHLGVPSPGVLAVERAVSWTAGRRPDLVAITGDLLTRPSGEPRLRRLVERLPGPTFAVLGNHDLAIARDPLARPSALLELSPARLLSDEGELLELRGKAVWVAGTDPRMLFRRGTKTDPNSLSREAGLRILLCHFPRVLDRLEPGRFELVLSGHMHDGQISVPYPGGKVRLAHPSAPYASGVYRSRAGTMHVSPGLGTTFIPFRFAARPEATELVLRSA
;
A
#
# COMPACT_ATOMS: atom_id res chain seq x y z
N MET A 1 13.65 -9.85 -31.77
CA MET A 1 13.79 -8.81 -30.68
C MET A 1 15.10 -8.09 -30.96
N SER A 2 15.09 -6.73 -30.93
CA SER A 2 16.34 -5.96 -31.03
C SER A 2 17.15 -6.11 -29.72
N LEU A 3 18.49 -5.96 -29.79
CA LEU A 3 19.36 -5.96 -28.60
C LEU A 3 18.92 -4.94 -27.54
N LEU A 4 18.43 -3.79 -27.96
CA LEU A 4 17.88 -2.75 -27.07
C LEU A 4 16.63 -3.23 -26.34
N GLY A 5 15.72 -3.96 -27.01
CA GLY A 5 14.52 -4.51 -26.38
C GLY A 5 14.85 -5.60 -25.34
N ALA A 6 15.85 -6.43 -25.62
CA ALA A 6 16.32 -7.43 -24.66
C ALA A 6 16.98 -6.80 -23.44
N ALA A 7 17.79 -5.75 -23.63
CA ALA A 7 18.41 -5.00 -22.54
C ALA A 7 17.37 -4.29 -21.67
N ALA A 8 16.35 -3.66 -22.26
CA ALA A 8 15.26 -3.02 -21.52
C ALA A 8 14.45 -4.03 -20.70
N ALA A 9 14.12 -5.18 -21.27
CA ALA A 9 13.43 -6.24 -20.54
C ALA A 9 14.29 -6.80 -19.38
N GLY A 10 15.58 -7.04 -19.62
CA GLY A 10 16.53 -7.45 -18.57
C GLY A 10 16.64 -6.44 -17.45
N TRP A 11 16.73 -5.15 -17.78
CA TRP A 11 16.71 -4.07 -16.79
C TRP A 11 15.42 -4.06 -15.98
N GLY A 12 14.25 -4.21 -16.63
CA GLY A 12 12.96 -4.23 -15.96
C GLY A 12 12.81 -5.37 -14.93
N LEU A 13 13.39 -6.55 -15.21
CA LEU A 13 13.46 -7.64 -14.25
C LEU A 13 14.35 -7.28 -13.04
N VAL A 14 15.49 -6.64 -13.29
CA VAL A 14 16.39 -6.17 -12.22
C VAL A 14 15.72 -5.11 -11.37
N GLU A 15 15.06 -4.13 -12.00
CA GLU A 15 14.34 -3.05 -11.31
C GLU A 15 13.23 -3.60 -10.42
N ALA A 16 12.44 -4.58 -10.92
CA ALA A 16 11.34 -5.20 -10.15
C ALA A 16 11.82 -5.87 -8.85
N GLY A 17 13.06 -6.38 -8.80
CA GLY A 17 13.63 -7.00 -7.60
C GLY A 17 14.35 -6.04 -6.66
N ARG A 18 14.48 -4.75 -6.99
CA ARG A 18 15.28 -3.75 -6.24
C ARG A 18 14.41 -2.62 -5.68
N PRO A 19 13.79 -2.79 -4.49
CA PRO A 19 12.95 -1.77 -3.92
C PRO A 19 13.76 -0.52 -3.55
N ARG A 20 13.11 0.65 -3.64
CA ARG A 20 13.53 1.84 -2.92
C ARG A 20 13.06 1.69 -1.48
N LEU A 21 13.97 1.81 -0.54
CA LEU A 21 13.70 1.80 0.89
C LEU A 21 13.97 3.23 1.38
N ARG A 22 12.92 3.94 1.76
CA ARG A 22 13.04 5.37 2.07
C ARG A 22 12.31 5.77 3.34
N GLU A 23 12.81 6.82 3.96
CA GLU A 23 12.14 7.59 4.99
C GLU A 23 11.56 8.86 4.36
N LEU A 24 10.35 9.22 4.75
CA LEU A 24 9.64 10.40 4.25
C LEU A 24 8.98 11.13 5.41
N GLU A 25 9.40 12.36 5.66
CA GLU A 25 8.66 13.23 6.58
C GLU A 25 7.33 13.65 5.95
N LEU A 26 6.25 13.48 6.70
CA LEU A 26 4.90 13.72 6.25
C LEU A 26 4.17 14.65 7.21
N ALA A 27 3.97 15.89 6.78
CA ALA A 27 3.17 16.84 7.51
C ALA A 27 1.70 16.41 7.52
N VAL A 28 1.12 16.27 8.71
CA VAL A 28 -0.26 15.88 8.96
C VAL A 28 -0.95 16.99 9.76
N PRO A 29 -1.84 17.76 9.12
CA PRO A 29 -2.58 18.83 9.81
C PRO A 29 -3.41 18.27 10.96
N GLY A 30 -3.34 18.92 12.12
CA GLY A 30 -4.08 18.50 13.32
C GLY A 30 -3.45 17.33 14.09
N LEU A 31 -2.25 16.89 13.74
CA LEU A 31 -1.54 15.86 14.48
C LEU A 31 -1.22 16.37 15.91
N PRO A 32 -1.61 15.63 16.96
CA PRO A 32 -1.21 15.95 18.33
C PRO A 32 0.31 16.04 18.49
N PRO A 33 0.84 17.00 19.25
CA PRO A 33 2.28 17.14 19.46
C PRO A 33 2.97 15.88 19.99
N GLU A 34 2.29 15.08 20.78
CA GLU A 34 2.80 13.82 21.33
C GLU A 34 3.04 12.76 20.25
N LEU A 35 2.32 12.86 19.13
CA LEU A 35 2.49 11.98 17.98
C LEU A 35 3.48 12.55 16.93
N ASP A 36 4.08 13.71 17.16
CA ASP A 36 5.14 14.20 16.29
C ASP A 36 6.31 13.22 16.27
N GLY A 37 6.81 12.90 15.07
CA GLY A 37 7.81 11.87 14.87
C GLY A 37 7.28 10.43 14.93
N LEU A 38 5.95 10.18 14.97
CA LEU A 38 5.38 8.84 14.87
C LEU A 38 5.80 8.19 13.55
N ARG A 39 6.26 6.93 13.62
CA ARG A 39 6.86 6.20 12.49
C ARG A 39 5.93 5.10 12.01
N ILE A 40 5.47 5.20 10.77
CA ILE A 40 4.60 4.21 10.13
C ILE A 40 5.32 3.65 8.90
N VAL A 41 5.58 2.33 8.87
CA VAL A 41 6.05 1.72 7.62
C VAL A 41 4.85 1.34 6.77
N HIS A 42 4.82 1.88 5.55
CA HIS A 42 3.79 1.60 4.56
C HIS A 42 4.32 0.65 3.48
N LEU A 43 3.71 -0.53 3.39
CA LEU A 43 3.95 -1.58 2.41
C LEU A 43 2.66 -1.78 1.59
N SER A 44 2.78 -2.27 0.34
CA SER A 44 1.61 -2.53 -0.51
C SER A 44 1.95 -3.46 -1.67
N ASP A 45 0.92 -4.10 -2.23
CA ASP A 45 0.97 -4.77 -3.53
C ASP A 45 2.09 -5.83 -3.61
N PHE A 46 2.03 -6.84 -2.76
CA PHE A 46 3.04 -7.90 -2.73
C PHE A 46 2.93 -8.87 -3.91
N HIS A 47 1.69 -9.15 -4.36
CA HIS A 47 1.40 -10.03 -5.50
C HIS A 47 2.09 -11.39 -5.44
N LEU A 48 2.09 -12.02 -4.26
CA LEU A 48 2.71 -13.34 -4.08
C LEU A 48 1.90 -14.45 -4.78
N GLY A 49 2.55 -15.59 -5.03
CA GLY A 49 1.94 -16.78 -5.64
C GLY A 49 2.16 -16.92 -7.15
N VAL A 50 2.83 -15.94 -7.77
CA VAL A 50 3.31 -16.04 -9.17
C VAL A 50 4.81 -15.81 -9.24
N PRO A 51 5.54 -16.45 -10.18
CA PRO A 51 6.96 -16.22 -10.38
C PRO A 51 7.20 -14.76 -10.80
N SER A 52 7.94 -14.01 -9.98
CA SER A 52 8.31 -12.63 -10.26
C SER A 52 9.51 -12.20 -9.43
N PRO A 53 10.44 -11.38 -9.96
CA PRO A 53 11.48 -10.73 -9.16
C PRO A 53 10.92 -9.83 -8.06
N GLY A 54 9.67 -9.38 -8.16
CA GLY A 54 8.97 -8.62 -7.11
C GLY A 54 8.97 -9.31 -5.74
N VAL A 55 9.02 -10.65 -5.71
CA VAL A 55 9.18 -11.42 -4.47
C VAL A 55 10.46 -11.00 -3.71
N LEU A 56 11.56 -10.76 -4.40
CA LEU A 56 12.81 -10.27 -3.79
C LEU A 56 12.66 -8.87 -3.24
N ALA A 57 11.87 -8.03 -3.91
CA ALA A 57 11.57 -6.68 -3.42
C ALA A 57 10.76 -6.74 -2.11
N VAL A 58 9.76 -7.61 -2.02
CA VAL A 58 8.97 -7.83 -0.79
C VAL A 58 9.87 -8.33 0.35
N GLU A 59 10.71 -9.34 0.10
CA GLU A 59 11.62 -9.90 1.12
C GLU A 59 12.60 -8.84 1.66
N ARG A 60 13.16 -8.01 0.77
CA ARG A 60 14.05 -6.91 1.16
C ARG A 60 13.33 -5.84 1.95
N ALA A 61 12.10 -5.49 1.54
CA ALA A 61 11.27 -4.51 2.24
C ALA A 61 10.91 -4.99 3.66
N VAL A 62 10.49 -6.25 3.81
CA VAL A 62 10.17 -6.85 5.11
C VAL A 62 11.42 -6.92 6.01
N SER A 63 12.57 -7.34 5.46
CA SER A 63 13.83 -7.37 6.22
C SER A 63 14.26 -5.97 6.68
N TRP A 64 14.09 -4.97 5.83
CA TRP A 64 14.37 -3.58 6.17
C TRP A 64 13.41 -3.08 7.26
N THR A 65 12.10 -3.35 7.13
CA THR A 65 11.08 -2.98 8.11
C THR A 65 11.38 -3.56 9.49
N ALA A 66 11.80 -4.82 9.55
CA ALA A 66 12.19 -5.48 10.80
C ALA A 66 13.31 -4.75 11.55
N GLY A 67 14.23 -4.11 10.82
CA GLY A 67 15.33 -3.32 11.40
C GLY A 67 14.95 -1.89 11.80
N ARG A 68 13.79 -1.37 11.36
CA ARG A 68 13.40 0.04 11.56
C ARG A 68 12.70 0.31 12.89
N ARG A 69 12.06 -0.70 13.50
CA ARG A 69 11.26 -0.56 14.73
C ARG A 69 10.21 0.57 14.62
N PRO A 70 9.31 0.53 13.63
CA PRO A 70 8.25 1.53 13.51
C PRO A 70 7.26 1.41 14.67
N ASP A 71 6.51 2.47 14.92
CA ASP A 71 5.38 2.46 15.86
C ASP A 71 4.18 1.66 15.30
N LEU A 72 4.08 1.55 13.95
CA LEU A 72 3.01 0.83 13.25
C LEU A 72 3.47 0.40 11.86
N VAL A 73 3.01 -0.76 11.40
CA VAL A 73 3.14 -1.22 10.00
C VAL A 73 1.77 -1.28 9.34
N ALA A 74 1.64 -0.69 8.15
CA ALA A 74 0.44 -0.71 7.34
C ALA A 74 0.68 -1.42 6.01
N ILE A 75 -0.20 -2.37 5.64
CA ILE A 75 -0.15 -3.10 4.36
C ILE A 75 -1.45 -2.85 3.60
N THR A 76 -1.37 -2.19 2.44
CA THR A 76 -2.55 -1.69 1.74
C THR A 76 -2.98 -2.55 0.54
N GLY A 77 -3.08 -3.87 0.75
CA GLY A 77 -3.76 -4.79 -0.16
C GLY A 77 -2.89 -5.39 -1.27
N ASP A 78 -3.52 -6.20 -2.11
CA ASP A 78 -2.93 -7.02 -3.16
C ASP A 78 -1.76 -7.87 -2.64
N LEU A 79 -2.04 -8.61 -1.55
CA LEU A 79 -1.09 -9.48 -0.88
C LEU A 79 -0.76 -10.69 -1.74
N LEU A 80 -1.80 -11.26 -2.36
CA LEU A 80 -1.73 -12.48 -3.16
C LEU A 80 -2.27 -12.26 -4.58
N THR A 81 -1.55 -12.76 -5.58
CA THR A 81 -2.13 -13.01 -6.91
C THR A 81 -2.71 -14.42 -6.99
N ARG A 82 -2.14 -15.36 -6.24
CA ARG A 82 -2.64 -16.76 -6.14
C ARG A 82 -2.52 -17.28 -4.70
N PRO A 83 -3.44 -18.18 -4.29
CA PRO A 83 -3.40 -18.81 -2.96
C PRO A 83 -2.08 -19.54 -2.65
N SER A 84 -1.35 -20.03 -3.67
CA SER A 84 -0.04 -20.66 -3.50
C SER A 84 1.02 -19.74 -2.86
N GLY A 85 0.79 -18.42 -2.85
CA GLY A 85 1.65 -17.44 -2.19
C GLY A 85 1.44 -17.32 -0.68
N GLU A 86 0.33 -17.83 -0.16
CA GLU A 86 -0.07 -17.65 1.24
C GLU A 86 0.97 -18.15 2.26
N PRO A 87 1.59 -19.34 2.11
CA PRO A 87 2.60 -19.78 3.07
C PRO A 87 3.81 -18.84 3.15
N ARG A 88 4.17 -18.20 2.04
CA ARG A 88 5.23 -17.19 2.02
C ARG A 88 4.75 -15.88 2.64
N LEU A 89 3.52 -15.45 2.36
CA LEU A 89 2.93 -14.27 2.96
C LEU A 89 2.97 -14.34 4.48
N ARG A 90 2.50 -15.46 5.06
CA ARG A 90 2.47 -15.66 6.52
C ARG A 90 3.87 -15.55 7.13
N ARG A 91 4.87 -16.25 6.58
CA ARG A 91 6.28 -16.14 7.03
C ARG A 91 6.86 -14.72 6.93
N LEU A 92 6.43 -13.94 5.94
CA LEU A 92 6.88 -12.55 5.80
C LEU A 92 6.23 -11.65 6.85
N VAL A 93 4.95 -11.82 7.10
CA VAL A 93 4.20 -11.04 8.08
C VAL A 93 4.67 -11.34 9.52
N GLU A 94 5.00 -12.59 9.84
CA GLU A 94 5.59 -12.98 11.13
C GLU A 94 6.90 -12.23 11.47
N ARG A 95 7.60 -11.72 10.46
CA ARG A 95 8.86 -10.96 10.63
C ARG A 95 8.65 -9.47 10.82
N LEU A 96 7.43 -8.97 10.62
CA LEU A 96 7.13 -7.55 10.77
C LEU A 96 7.01 -7.17 12.24
N PRO A 97 7.59 -6.04 12.66
CA PRO A 97 7.55 -5.60 14.06
C PRO A 97 6.26 -4.86 14.41
N GLY A 98 5.92 -4.89 15.70
CA GLY A 98 4.87 -4.04 16.30
C GLY A 98 3.46 -4.33 15.81
N PRO A 99 2.51 -3.44 16.06
CA PRO A 99 1.17 -3.56 15.53
C PRO A 99 1.21 -3.44 14.01
N THR A 100 0.77 -4.50 13.33
CA THR A 100 0.70 -4.56 11.87
C THR A 100 -0.75 -4.68 11.45
N PHE A 101 -1.21 -3.78 10.58
CA PHE A 101 -2.55 -3.78 10.01
C PHE A 101 -2.49 -3.99 8.51
N ALA A 102 -3.42 -4.76 7.99
CA ALA A 102 -3.55 -5.03 6.56
C ALA A 102 -4.98 -4.87 6.09
N VAL A 103 -5.17 -4.51 4.83
CA VAL A 103 -6.44 -4.64 4.11
C VAL A 103 -6.23 -5.52 2.88
N LEU A 104 -7.31 -6.05 2.32
CA LEU A 104 -7.26 -6.77 1.05
C LEU A 104 -7.25 -5.80 -0.13
N GLY A 105 -6.75 -6.28 -1.28
CA GLY A 105 -6.86 -5.62 -2.57
C GLY A 105 -7.74 -6.40 -3.55
N ASN A 106 -7.82 -5.92 -4.78
CA ASN A 106 -8.67 -6.54 -5.79
C ASN A 106 -8.11 -7.88 -6.31
N HIS A 107 -6.80 -8.10 -6.26
CA HIS A 107 -6.20 -9.39 -6.62
C HIS A 107 -6.50 -10.46 -5.58
N ASP A 108 -6.51 -10.12 -4.30
CA ASP A 108 -6.83 -11.07 -3.22
C ASP A 108 -8.22 -11.68 -3.37
N LEU A 109 -9.17 -10.92 -3.92
CA LEU A 109 -10.55 -11.35 -4.17
C LEU A 109 -10.79 -11.79 -5.62
N ALA A 110 -9.76 -11.78 -6.48
CA ALA A 110 -9.84 -12.06 -7.92
C ALA A 110 -10.88 -11.21 -8.68
N ILE A 111 -11.14 -9.99 -8.22
CA ILE A 111 -11.96 -9.00 -8.93
C ILE A 111 -11.11 -8.13 -9.88
N ALA A 112 -9.83 -8.41 -9.97
CA ALA A 112 -8.91 -7.84 -10.94
C ALA A 112 -9.12 -8.45 -12.34
N ARG A 113 -8.75 -7.67 -13.37
CA ARG A 113 -8.73 -8.18 -14.76
C ARG A 113 -7.46 -8.99 -15.10
N ASP A 114 -6.60 -9.26 -14.12
CA ASP A 114 -5.39 -10.07 -14.29
C ASP A 114 -5.76 -11.54 -14.50
N PRO A 115 -5.42 -12.14 -15.65
CA PRO A 115 -5.72 -13.54 -15.92
C PRO A 115 -4.98 -14.52 -14.99
N LEU A 116 -3.94 -14.07 -14.30
CA LEU A 116 -3.19 -14.84 -13.31
C LEU A 116 -3.83 -14.84 -11.93
N ALA A 117 -4.66 -13.83 -11.61
CA ALA A 117 -5.31 -13.72 -10.31
C ALA A 117 -6.27 -14.89 -10.04
N ARG A 118 -6.24 -15.38 -8.82
CA ARG A 118 -7.19 -16.37 -8.28
C ARG A 118 -7.59 -15.96 -6.88
N PRO A 119 -8.88 -16.07 -6.50
CA PRO A 119 -9.34 -15.65 -5.21
C PRO A 119 -8.59 -16.39 -4.11
N SER A 120 -8.16 -15.65 -3.11
CA SER A 120 -7.66 -16.19 -1.86
C SER A 120 -8.80 -16.25 -0.85
N ALA A 121 -8.78 -17.27 0.02
CA ALA A 121 -9.70 -17.37 1.15
C ALA A 121 -9.08 -16.76 2.41
N LEU A 122 -8.30 -15.67 2.26
CA LEU A 122 -7.59 -15.04 3.36
C LEU A 122 -8.60 -14.29 4.25
N LEU A 123 -8.96 -14.90 5.39
CA LEU A 123 -9.87 -14.34 6.38
C LEU A 123 -9.14 -13.75 7.58
N GLU A 124 -7.89 -14.18 7.79
CA GLU A 124 -7.02 -13.72 8.86
C GLU A 124 -5.55 -13.74 8.42
N LEU A 125 -4.72 -12.92 9.04
CA LEU A 125 -3.30 -12.79 8.71
C LEU A 125 -2.43 -12.63 9.96
N SER A 126 -2.71 -13.39 11.02
CA SER A 126 -1.93 -13.32 12.27
C SER A 126 -0.41 -13.44 11.99
N PRO A 127 0.44 -12.61 12.66
CA PRO A 127 0.12 -11.65 13.71
C PRO A 127 -0.43 -10.30 13.20
N ALA A 128 -0.48 -10.03 11.90
CA ALA A 128 -1.12 -8.82 11.40
C ALA A 128 -2.65 -8.88 11.56
N ARG A 129 -3.25 -7.74 11.91
CA ARG A 129 -4.70 -7.55 11.94
C ARG A 129 -5.21 -7.24 10.54
N LEU A 130 -6.01 -8.14 9.96
CA LEU A 130 -6.68 -7.90 8.69
C LEU A 130 -7.99 -7.14 8.95
N LEU A 131 -8.12 -5.95 8.37
CA LEU A 131 -9.29 -5.08 8.51
C LEU A 131 -10.15 -5.13 7.24
N SER A 132 -11.47 -5.22 7.42
CA SER A 132 -12.44 -5.24 6.33
C SER A 132 -13.72 -4.54 6.75
N ASP A 133 -13.85 -3.25 6.42
CA ASP A 133 -14.92 -2.35 6.87
C ASP A 133 -15.02 -2.24 8.41
N GLU A 134 -13.90 -2.31 9.06
CA GLU A 134 -13.76 -2.21 10.52
C GLU A 134 -12.51 -1.43 10.90
N GLY A 135 -12.31 -1.18 12.19
CA GLY A 135 -11.11 -0.53 12.70
C GLY A 135 -10.79 -0.93 14.13
N GLU A 136 -9.61 -0.55 14.57
CA GLU A 136 -9.07 -0.83 15.90
C GLU A 136 -8.48 0.42 16.53
N LEU A 137 -8.69 0.58 17.82
CA LEU A 137 -8.15 1.68 18.62
C LEU A 137 -6.86 1.22 19.30
N LEU A 138 -5.80 1.95 19.06
CA LEU A 138 -4.50 1.76 19.70
C LEU A 138 -4.19 2.92 20.64
N GLU A 139 -3.34 2.66 21.60
CA GLU A 139 -2.66 3.71 22.35
C GLU A 139 -1.19 3.76 21.90
N LEU A 140 -0.80 4.86 21.25
CA LEU A 140 0.58 5.11 20.84
C LEU A 140 1.06 6.43 21.48
N ARG A 141 2.18 6.37 22.19
CA ARG A 141 2.77 7.54 22.85
C ARG A 141 1.78 8.27 23.77
N GLY A 142 0.88 7.53 24.45
CA GLY A 142 -0.15 8.05 25.33
C GLY A 142 -1.33 8.76 24.62
N LYS A 143 -1.49 8.55 23.31
CA LYS A 143 -2.61 9.08 22.53
C LYS A 143 -3.38 7.96 21.85
N ALA A 144 -4.69 8.14 21.77
CA ALA A 144 -5.57 7.28 21.00
C ALA A 144 -5.30 7.45 19.50
N VAL A 145 -5.01 6.33 18.81
CA VAL A 145 -4.83 6.26 17.36
C VAL A 145 -5.84 5.26 16.82
N TRP A 146 -6.73 5.73 15.97
CA TRP A 146 -7.72 4.89 15.29
C TRP A 146 -7.19 4.44 13.93
N VAL A 147 -7.14 3.13 13.68
CA VAL A 147 -6.78 2.57 12.39
C VAL A 147 -7.99 1.84 11.83
N ALA A 148 -8.52 2.31 10.71
CA ALA A 148 -9.64 1.70 10.00
C ALA A 148 -9.17 1.11 8.66
N GLY A 149 -9.82 0.05 8.21
CA GLY A 149 -9.56 -0.59 6.93
C GLY A 149 -10.83 -0.85 6.14
N THR A 150 -10.79 -0.61 4.84
CA THR A 150 -11.94 -0.83 3.95
C THR A 150 -11.87 -2.17 3.23
N ASP A 151 -13.03 -2.75 2.96
CA ASP A 151 -13.15 -3.83 1.98
C ASP A 151 -12.94 -3.27 0.56
N PRO A 152 -12.10 -3.90 -0.28
CA PRO A 152 -11.83 -3.40 -1.63
C PRO A 152 -13.07 -3.37 -2.54
N ARG A 153 -14.12 -4.16 -2.22
CA ARG A 153 -15.38 -4.20 -2.98
C ARG A 153 -16.19 -2.91 -2.87
N MET A 154 -15.92 -2.06 -1.86
CA MET A 154 -16.63 -0.79 -1.66
C MET A 154 -16.62 0.14 -2.89
N LEU A 155 -15.61 0.06 -3.76
CA LEU A 155 -15.50 0.90 -4.95
C LEU A 155 -16.18 0.30 -6.20
N PHE A 156 -16.69 -0.93 -6.14
CA PHE A 156 -17.36 -1.58 -7.25
C PHE A 156 -18.89 -1.38 -7.20
N ARG A 157 -19.55 -1.23 -8.37
CA ARG A 157 -21.01 -1.01 -8.46
C ARG A 157 -21.85 -2.06 -7.74
N ARG A 158 -21.34 -3.30 -7.61
CA ARG A 158 -22.00 -4.44 -6.94
C ARG A 158 -21.30 -4.83 -5.64
N GLY A 159 -20.45 -3.95 -5.10
CA GLY A 159 -19.67 -4.21 -3.89
C GLY A 159 -20.45 -3.91 -2.60
N THR A 160 -19.70 -3.81 -1.51
CA THR A 160 -20.23 -3.37 -0.22
C THR A 160 -20.73 -1.93 -0.34
N LYS A 161 -21.78 -1.60 0.41
CA LYS A 161 -22.32 -0.23 0.45
C LYS A 161 -21.73 0.58 1.60
N THR A 162 -20.66 0.10 2.20
CA THR A 162 -20.02 0.77 3.34
C THR A 162 -19.50 2.13 2.89
N ASP A 163 -19.96 3.17 3.57
CA ASP A 163 -19.43 4.52 3.42
C ASP A 163 -18.10 4.59 4.20
N PRO A 164 -16.96 4.92 3.57
CA PRO A 164 -15.70 5.04 4.29
C PRO A 164 -15.75 6.06 5.42
N ASN A 165 -16.60 7.07 5.33
CA ASN A 165 -16.78 8.07 6.37
C ASN A 165 -17.37 7.48 7.66
N SER A 166 -18.19 6.43 7.55
CA SER A 166 -18.80 5.73 8.69
C SER A 166 -17.78 4.92 9.52
N LEU A 167 -16.60 4.67 8.97
CA LEU A 167 -15.51 3.96 9.67
C LEU A 167 -14.73 4.87 10.60
N SER A 168 -14.90 6.20 10.54
CA SER A 168 -14.22 7.14 11.43
C SER A 168 -14.73 7.02 12.86
N ARG A 169 -13.82 7.11 13.83
CA ARG A 169 -14.09 7.19 15.28
C ARG A 169 -13.24 8.30 15.87
N GLU A 170 -13.66 8.86 16.99
CA GLU A 170 -12.88 9.90 17.68
C GLU A 170 -11.56 9.33 18.21
N ALA A 171 -10.46 10.00 17.84
CA ALA A 171 -9.11 9.69 18.27
C ALA A 171 -8.20 10.90 18.02
N GLY A 172 -7.01 10.89 18.62
CA GLY A 172 -6.00 11.92 18.38
C GLY A 172 -5.41 11.85 16.95
N LEU A 173 -5.38 10.66 16.35
CA LEU A 173 -5.01 10.44 14.96
C LEU A 173 -5.92 9.37 14.37
N ARG A 174 -6.49 9.63 13.19
CA ARG A 174 -7.32 8.66 12.47
C ARG A 174 -6.65 8.31 11.14
N ILE A 175 -6.36 7.01 10.98
CA ILE A 175 -5.69 6.46 9.80
C ILE A 175 -6.67 5.57 9.06
N LEU A 176 -6.83 5.79 7.75
CA LEU A 176 -7.59 4.91 6.87
C LEU A 176 -6.65 4.11 5.97
N LEU A 177 -6.75 2.80 6.03
CA LEU A 177 -6.15 1.88 5.07
C LEU A 177 -7.18 1.56 3.98
N CYS A 178 -6.86 1.88 2.75
CA CYS A 178 -7.71 1.57 1.61
C CYS A 178 -6.86 1.24 0.39
N HIS A 179 -7.07 0.08 -0.21
CA HIS A 179 -6.28 -0.32 -1.37
C HIS A 179 -6.35 0.70 -2.51
N PHE A 180 -7.54 1.25 -2.77
CA PHE A 180 -7.79 2.16 -3.90
C PHE A 180 -7.62 3.63 -3.51
N PRO A 181 -6.70 4.39 -4.12
CA PRO A 181 -6.46 5.79 -3.76
C PRO A 181 -7.62 6.73 -4.10
N ARG A 182 -8.55 6.34 -4.99
CA ARG A 182 -9.76 7.12 -5.26
C ARG A 182 -10.75 7.19 -4.08
N VAL A 183 -10.47 6.52 -2.98
CA VAL A 183 -11.21 6.71 -1.72
C VAL A 183 -11.14 8.16 -1.26
N LEU A 184 -10.04 8.87 -1.51
CA LEU A 184 -9.86 10.28 -1.14
C LEU A 184 -10.97 11.18 -1.70
N ASP A 185 -11.48 10.87 -2.91
CA ASP A 185 -12.57 11.63 -3.55
C ASP A 185 -13.93 11.44 -2.85
N ARG A 186 -14.06 10.46 -1.95
CA ARG A 186 -15.28 10.12 -1.22
C ARG A 186 -15.25 10.51 0.26
N LEU A 187 -14.09 10.92 0.75
CA LEU A 187 -13.94 11.29 2.15
C LEU A 187 -14.41 12.72 2.40
N GLU A 188 -15.18 12.89 3.46
CA GLU A 188 -15.53 14.19 4.01
C GLU A 188 -14.36 14.78 4.79
N PRO A 189 -14.21 16.11 4.83
CA PRO A 189 -13.22 16.77 5.67
C PRO A 189 -13.35 16.37 7.13
N GLY A 190 -12.19 16.16 7.79
CA GLY A 190 -12.15 15.86 9.23
C GLY A 190 -12.54 14.44 9.62
N ARG A 191 -12.66 13.50 8.64
CA ARG A 191 -12.89 12.07 8.96
C ARG A 191 -11.60 11.33 9.25
N PHE A 192 -10.56 11.57 8.47
CA PHE A 192 -9.24 10.95 8.64
C PHE A 192 -8.14 11.98 8.38
N GLU A 193 -7.11 12.00 9.21
CA GLU A 193 -5.93 12.84 9.00
C GLU A 193 -4.97 12.21 8.00
N LEU A 194 -4.88 10.87 8.00
CA LEU A 194 -3.97 10.11 7.15
C LEU A 194 -4.71 9.00 6.41
N VAL A 195 -4.48 8.90 5.11
CA VAL A 195 -4.96 7.82 4.23
C VAL A 195 -3.76 7.11 3.61
N LEU A 196 -3.74 5.79 3.67
CA LEU A 196 -2.70 4.97 3.05
C LEU A 196 -3.31 4.09 1.97
N SER A 197 -2.75 4.14 0.75
CA SER A 197 -3.28 3.41 -0.40
C SER A 197 -2.17 2.82 -1.28
N GLY A 198 -2.52 1.85 -2.13
CA GLY A 198 -1.66 1.21 -3.11
C GLY A 198 -2.25 1.18 -4.51
N HIS A 199 -2.34 -0.03 -5.11
CA HIS A 199 -3.06 -0.35 -6.36
C HIS A 199 -2.40 0.11 -7.67
N MET A 200 -1.82 1.29 -7.72
CA MET A 200 -1.48 1.96 -8.98
C MET A 200 -0.12 1.55 -9.55
N HIS A 201 0.73 0.90 -8.76
CA HIS A 201 2.09 0.46 -9.12
C HIS A 201 2.96 1.55 -9.78
N ASP A 202 2.60 2.85 -9.59
CA ASP A 202 3.20 3.96 -10.32
C ASP A 202 3.18 3.75 -11.86
N GLY A 203 2.17 3.00 -12.34
CA GLY A 203 2.02 2.59 -13.73
C GLY A 203 2.80 1.34 -14.12
N GLN A 204 3.58 0.73 -13.22
CA GLN A 204 4.46 -0.45 -13.38
C GLN A 204 5.47 -0.33 -14.54
N ILE A 205 5.05 0.18 -15.70
CA ILE A 205 5.90 0.59 -16.82
C ILE A 205 5.61 2.04 -17.12
N SER A 206 6.65 2.86 -17.00
CA SER A 206 6.59 4.29 -17.28
C SER A 206 7.69 4.69 -18.26
N VAL A 207 7.41 5.64 -19.12
CA VAL A 207 8.38 6.22 -20.06
C VAL A 207 8.78 7.58 -19.53
N PRO A 208 10.02 7.77 -19.08
CA PRO A 208 10.49 9.06 -18.59
C PRO A 208 10.68 10.05 -19.75
N TYR A 209 10.39 11.32 -19.49
CA TYR A 209 10.70 12.45 -20.36
C TYR A 209 11.15 13.65 -19.54
N PRO A 210 11.77 14.67 -20.14
CA PRO A 210 12.13 15.88 -19.41
C PRO A 210 10.90 16.52 -18.75
N GLY A 211 10.89 16.56 -17.40
CA GLY A 211 9.79 17.12 -16.61
C GLY A 211 8.76 16.10 -16.09
N GLY A 212 8.88 14.77 -16.39
CA GLY A 212 7.96 13.79 -15.87
C GLY A 212 8.09 12.38 -16.44
N LYS A 213 7.00 11.63 -16.38
CA LYS A 213 6.89 10.30 -17.00
C LYS A 213 5.48 10.02 -17.46
N VAL A 214 5.35 9.29 -18.56
CA VAL A 214 4.08 8.71 -19.02
C VAL A 214 3.95 7.32 -18.44
N ARG A 215 2.88 7.08 -17.67
CA ARG A 215 2.54 5.76 -17.13
C ARG A 215 1.76 4.98 -18.18
N LEU A 216 2.18 3.76 -18.49
CA LEU A 216 1.48 2.96 -19.51
C LEU A 216 0.23 2.29 -18.93
N ALA A 217 0.28 1.85 -17.66
CA ALA A 217 -0.94 1.48 -16.95
C ALA A 217 -1.53 2.70 -16.24
N HIS A 218 -2.83 2.88 -16.35
CA HIS A 218 -3.59 3.98 -15.71
C HIS A 218 -3.05 5.39 -16.03
N PRO A 219 -2.86 5.77 -17.32
CA PRO A 219 -2.20 7.03 -17.69
C PRO A 219 -2.93 8.28 -17.19
N SER A 220 -4.24 8.20 -17.00
CA SER A 220 -5.10 9.30 -16.50
C SER A 220 -5.44 9.21 -15.01
N ALA A 221 -4.77 8.32 -14.25
CA ALA A 221 -5.06 8.20 -12.83
C ALA A 221 -4.61 9.46 -12.06
N PRO A 222 -5.51 10.06 -11.26
CA PRO A 222 -5.18 11.28 -10.51
C PRO A 222 -4.16 11.02 -9.40
N TYR A 223 -4.16 9.79 -8.85
CA TYR A 223 -3.32 9.39 -7.72
C TYR A 223 -2.53 8.14 -8.09
N ALA A 224 -1.28 8.31 -8.52
CA ALA A 224 -0.48 7.17 -9.00
C ALA A 224 0.59 6.70 -8.01
N SER A 225 1.27 7.62 -7.34
CA SER A 225 2.25 7.36 -6.27
C SER A 225 2.64 8.67 -5.59
N GLY A 226 3.10 8.59 -4.33
CA GLY A 226 3.57 9.74 -3.56
C GLY A 226 2.50 10.35 -2.64
N VAL A 227 2.67 11.61 -2.27
CA VAL A 227 1.84 12.32 -1.29
C VAL A 227 0.84 13.23 -1.98
N TYR A 228 -0.40 13.15 -1.55
CA TYR A 228 -1.50 14.02 -1.99
C TYR A 228 -2.14 14.68 -0.78
N ARG A 229 -2.41 15.98 -0.89
CA ARG A 229 -3.06 16.75 0.17
C ARG A 229 -4.39 17.29 -0.34
N SER A 230 -5.43 17.11 0.46
CA SER A 230 -6.77 17.62 0.18
C SER A 230 -7.43 18.10 1.47
N ARG A 231 -8.64 18.66 1.36
CA ARG A 231 -9.45 18.97 2.55
C ARG A 231 -9.89 17.71 3.31
N ALA A 232 -9.89 16.56 2.65
CA ALA A 232 -10.26 15.28 3.25
C ALA A 232 -9.13 14.62 4.05
N GLY A 233 -7.92 15.15 3.98
CA GLY A 233 -6.74 14.66 4.70
C GLY A 233 -5.50 14.55 3.80
N THR A 234 -4.43 14.02 4.39
CA THR A 234 -3.18 13.72 3.70
C THR A 234 -3.16 12.24 3.29
N MET A 235 -2.91 11.95 2.02
CA MET A 235 -2.83 10.57 1.51
C MET A 235 -1.42 10.26 1.00
N HIS A 236 -0.91 9.08 1.38
CA HIS A 236 0.28 8.49 0.74
C HIS A 236 -0.13 7.29 -0.11
N VAL A 237 0.22 7.31 -1.40
CA VAL A 237 0.02 6.22 -2.35
C VAL A 237 1.35 5.52 -2.59
N SER A 238 1.43 4.25 -2.16
CA SER A 238 2.60 3.41 -2.40
C SER A 238 2.67 2.98 -3.86
N PRO A 239 3.86 2.99 -4.49
CA PRO A 239 4.04 2.37 -5.81
C PRO A 239 4.05 0.84 -5.75
N GLY A 240 3.88 0.24 -4.57
CA GLY A 240 3.83 -1.21 -4.38
C GLY A 240 5.18 -1.91 -4.52
N LEU A 241 5.25 -3.17 -4.14
CA LEU A 241 6.47 -4.00 -4.11
C LEU A 241 6.51 -5.08 -5.19
N GLY A 242 5.38 -5.73 -5.46
CA GLY A 242 5.25 -6.80 -6.45
C GLY A 242 5.09 -6.30 -7.89
N THR A 243 4.63 -7.20 -8.75
CA THR A 243 4.30 -6.95 -10.16
C THR A 243 3.00 -7.63 -10.52
N THR A 244 2.24 -7.04 -11.46
CA THR A 244 1.02 -7.60 -12.03
C THR A 244 1.20 -7.88 -13.52
N PHE A 245 0.44 -8.83 -14.10
CA PHE A 245 0.42 -9.21 -15.51
C PHE A 245 1.77 -9.65 -16.08
N ILE A 246 2.81 -8.86 -15.90
CA ILE A 246 4.17 -9.10 -16.41
C ILE A 246 5.19 -8.95 -15.27
N PRO A 247 6.28 -9.75 -15.25
CA PRO A 247 7.17 -9.85 -14.09
C PRO A 247 8.28 -8.78 -14.06
N PHE A 248 8.06 -7.60 -14.62
CA PHE A 248 9.05 -6.53 -14.62
C PHE A 248 8.45 -5.15 -14.38
N ARG A 249 9.30 -4.20 -13.98
CA ARG A 249 8.98 -2.78 -13.80
C ARG A 249 9.96 -1.95 -14.61
N PHE A 250 9.52 -0.81 -15.13
CA PHE A 250 10.39 0.11 -15.85
C PHE A 250 10.06 1.56 -15.46
N ALA A 251 11.05 2.29 -14.93
CA ALA A 251 10.90 3.65 -14.39
C ALA A 251 9.73 3.78 -13.38
N ALA A 252 9.41 2.68 -12.69
CA ALA A 252 8.36 2.54 -11.69
C ALA A 252 8.84 1.62 -10.55
N ARG A 253 9.96 1.99 -9.95
CA ARG A 253 10.69 1.19 -8.97
C ARG A 253 9.80 0.81 -7.78
N PRO A 254 9.82 -0.47 -7.31
CA PRO A 254 9.14 -0.87 -6.09
C PRO A 254 9.58 0.00 -4.91
N GLU A 255 8.68 0.22 -3.93
CA GLU A 255 9.03 1.07 -2.78
C GLU A 255 8.41 0.55 -1.48
N ALA A 256 9.20 0.59 -0.40
CA ALA A 256 8.72 0.58 0.97
C ALA A 256 9.06 1.93 1.59
N THR A 257 8.07 2.55 2.22
CA THR A 257 8.21 3.91 2.77
C THR A 257 7.96 3.90 4.27
N GLU A 258 8.91 4.42 5.04
CA GLU A 258 8.69 4.80 6.42
C GLU A 258 8.25 6.25 6.47
N LEU A 259 7.03 6.48 6.88
CA LEU A 259 6.44 7.80 7.07
C LEU A 259 6.77 8.26 8.50
N VAL A 260 7.45 9.39 8.62
CA VAL A 260 7.68 10.08 9.90
C VAL A 260 6.70 11.23 9.96
N LEU A 261 5.65 11.10 10.77
CA LEU A 261 4.60 12.11 10.85
C LEU A 261 5.12 13.36 11.54
N ARG A 262 4.72 14.53 11.02
CA ARG A 262 5.07 15.84 11.57
C ARG A 262 3.82 16.66 11.79
N SER A 263 3.74 17.32 12.93
CA SER A 263 2.74 18.34 13.19
C SER A 263 2.91 19.49 12.19
N ALA A 264 1.81 19.98 11.60
CA ALA A 264 1.78 21.02 10.57
C ALA A 264 0.87 22.17 10.98
#